data_99b982741ddcdc52816436c1cff3b966
#
_entry.id   99b982741ddcdc52816436c1cff3b966
#
_cell.length_a   1.000
_cell.length_b   1.000
_cell.length_c   1.000
_cell.angle_alpha   90.00
_cell.angle_beta   90.00
_cell.angle_gamma   90.00
#
_symmetry.space_group_name_H-M   'P 1'
#
loop_
_entity.id
_entity.type
_entity.pdbx_description
1 polymer ?
#
loop_
_entity_poly.entity_id
_entity_poly.type
_entity_poly.pdbx_seq_one_letter_code
_entity_poly.pdbx_strand_id
1 'polypeptide(L)'
;MNITADEKRMYQVMKAIFDSGIPICFKGSMVLKACLHEAGFSDEVRRTVDIDANWNSVEPPTAEQLVSSLQSALDRSGIAIDVKLYRMFGEGRSAGFMMKDRLTGAELFSMDMDVNRPVSETQLYEIAGLNFRGVSPIQMIADKVSAVSTEKVFRRIKDVIDLYYIAKVFPFPKAEVIQMLKDSGRSLDRFDGFMKRSTELKHAYEKFRVGDGVDKPPFDEVYRVVKRYIKDILPKCRTRDLEL
;
A
#
# COMPACT_ATOMS: atom_id res chain seq x y z
N MET A 1 -10.09 14.27 6.92
CA MET A 1 -9.95 13.29 5.80
C MET A 1 -11.31 12.67 5.52
N ASN A 2 -11.78 12.69 4.29
CA ASN A 2 -13.10 12.16 3.91
C ASN A 2 -12.97 10.70 3.42
N ILE A 3 -13.87 9.82 3.89
CA ILE A 3 -13.94 8.42 3.50
C ILE A 3 -15.15 8.26 2.58
N THR A 4 -14.93 7.79 1.35
CA THR A 4 -16.02 7.53 0.40
C THR A 4 -16.86 6.33 0.83
N ALA A 5 -18.05 6.17 0.23
CA ALA A 5 -18.90 5.01 0.48
C ALA A 5 -18.18 3.68 0.12
N ASP A 6 -17.42 3.67 -0.97
CA ASP A 6 -16.64 2.49 -1.40
C ASP A 6 -15.49 2.19 -0.44
N GLU A 7 -14.73 3.20 -0.01
CA GLU A 7 -13.69 3.03 1.00
C GLU A 7 -14.26 2.54 2.33
N LYS A 8 -15.41 3.07 2.75
CA LYS A 8 -16.11 2.59 3.94
C LYS A 8 -16.48 1.11 3.84
N ARG A 9 -16.97 0.68 2.67
CA ARG A 9 -17.30 -0.73 2.40
C ARG A 9 -16.04 -1.61 2.46
N MET A 10 -14.92 -1.15 1.89
CA MET A 10 -13.62 -1.84 2.00
C MET A 10 -13.19 -1.99 3.46
N TYR A 11 -13.28 -0.94 4.29
CA TYR A 11 -12.95 -1.02 5.72
C TYR A 11 -13.90 -1.96 6.48
N GLN A 12 -15.18 -2.04 6.13
CA GLN A 12 -16.11 -3.02 6.71
C GLN A 12 -15.66 -4.45 6.40
N VAL A 13 -15.22 -4.74 5.18
CA VAL A 13 -14.65 -6.03 4.79
C VAL A 13 -13.37 -6.32 5.56
N MET A 14 -12.45 -5.36 5.66
CA MET A 14 -11.22 -5.51 6.45
C MET A 14 -11.50 -5.82 7.92
N LYS A 15 -12.48 -5.13 8.52
CA LYS A 15 -12.91 -5.40 9.90
C LYS A 15 -13.49 -6.80 10.03
N ALA A 16 -14.39 -7.24 9.15
CA ALA A 16 -14.98 -8.58 9.19
C ALA A 16 -13.92 -9.69 9.12
N ILE A 17 -12.92 -9.52 8.27
CA ILE A 17 -11.77 -10.42 8.16
C ILE A 17 -10.96 -10.43 9.46
N PHE A 18 -10.69 -9.25 10.02
CA PHE A 18 -9.96 -9.11 11.29
C PHE A 18 -10.71 -9.78 12.46
N ASP A 19 -12.01 -9.51 12.60
CA ASP A 19 -12.85 -10.09 13.65
C ASP A 19 -12.98 -11.61 13.55
N SER A 20 -12.82 -12.16 12.34
CA SER A 20 -12.85 -13.60 12.12
C SER A 20 -11.63 -14.37 12.63
N GLY A 21 -10.56 -13.63 13.00
CA GLY A 21 -9.29 -14.23 13.44
C GLY A 21 -8.42 -14.83 12.34
N ILE A 22 -8.77 -14.62 11.06
CA ILE A 22 -7.94 -15.04 9.93
C ILE A 22 -6.61 -14.27 10.01
N PRO A 23 -5.45 -14.94 9.87
CA PRO A 23 -4.13 -14.31 10.01
C PRO A 23 -3.77 -13.48 8.76
N ILE A 24 -4.53 -12.43 8.53
CA ILE A 24 -4.32 -11.48 7.44
C ILE A 24 -3.84 -10.16 8.02
N CYS A 25 -2.80 -9.61 7.41
CA CYS A 25 -2.30 -8.27 7.67
C CYS A 25 -2.50 -7.41 6.44
N PHE A 26 -3.26 -6.32 6.59
CA PHE A 26 -3.50 -5.38 5.50
C PHE A 26 -2.31 -4.47 5.26
N LYS A 27 -2.19 -3.96 4.01
CA LYS A 27 -1.15 -3.04 3.57
C LYS A 27 -1.70 -2.05 2.55
N GLY A 28 -0.81 -1.32 1.88
CA GLY A 28 -1.19 -0.43 0.78
C GLY A 28 -1.92 0.82 1.21
N SER A 29 -2.74 1.36 0.32
CA SER A 29 -3.34 2.69 0.49
C SER A 29 -4.42 2.77 1.57
N MET A 30 -5.15 1.68 1.83
CA MET A 30 -6.15 1.64 2.91
C MET A 30 -5.48 1.81 4.28
N VAL A 31 -4.38 1.07 4.52
CA VAL A 31 -3.60 1.18 5.76
C VAL A 31 -2.92 2.54 5.87
N LEU A 32 -2.36 3.05 4.76
CA LEU A 32 -1.78 4.39 4.73
C LEU A 32 -2.78 5.46 5.15
N LYS A 33 -4.00 5.40 4.63
CA LYS A 33 -5.05 6.37 4.95
C LYS A 33 -5.41 6.34 6.44
N ALA A 34 -5.55 5.15 7.03
CA ALA A 34 -5.80 5.01 8.47
C ALA A 34 -4.62 5.52 9.31
N CYS A 35 -3.39 5.15 8.94
CA CYS A 35 -2.15 5.59 9.60
C CYS A 35 -2.01 7.12 9.62
N LEU A 36 -2.26 7.78 8.48
CA LEU A 36 -2.21 9.24 8.39
C LEU A 36 -3.33 9.89 9.20
N HIS A 37 -4.53 9.29 9.22
CA HIS A 37 -5.66 9.76 9.99
C HIS A 37 -5.36 9.72 11.49
N GLU A 38 -4.84 8.62 12.02
CA GLU A 38 -4.43 8.48 13.43
C GLU A 38 -3.33 9.47 13.82
N ALA A 39 -2.44 9.81 12.87
CA ALA A 39 -1.40 10.80 13.07
C ALA A 39 -1.89 12.26 12.93
N GLY A 40 -3.21 12.48 12.80
CA GLY A 40 -3.82 13.81 12.75
C GLY A 40 -3.76 14.49 11.38
N PHE A 41 -3.42 13.77 10.31
CA PHE A 41 -3.42 14.32 8.95
C PHE A 41 -4.86 14.50 8.45
N SER A 42 -5.21 15.74 8.11
CA SER A 42 -6.58 16.13 7.75
C SER A 42 -6.83 16.26 6.25
N ASP A 43 -5.75 16.48 5.46
CA ASP A 43 -5.90 16.69 4.03
C ASP A 43 -6.38 15.41 3.31
N GLU A 44 -6.96 15.61 2.13
CA GLU A 44 -7.37 14.49 1.29
C GLU A 44 -6.14 13.80 0.69
N VAL A 45 -6.14 12.48 0.75
CA VAL A 45 -5.15 11.61 0.08
C VAL A 45 -5.78 10.94 -1.14
N ARG A 46 -4.94 10.41 -2.03
CA ARG A 46 -5.45 9.73 -3.22
C ARG A 46 -6.46 8.63 -2.86
N ARG A 47 -7.47 8.48 -3.71
CA ARG A 47 -8.47 7.42 -3.57
C ARG A 47 -7.85 6.05 -3.86
N THR A 48 -8.45 5.04 -3.28
CA THR A 48 -8.10 3.64 -3.54
C THR A 48 -9.33 2.87 -4.01
N VAL A 49 -9.09 1.83 -4.79
CA VAL A 49 -10.13 0.98 -5.37
C VAL A 49 -9.87 -0.51 -5.09
N ASP A 50 -8.83 -0.79 -4.32
CA ASP A 50 -8.35 -2.12 -4.00
C ASP A 50 -7.96 -2.26 -2.53
N ILE A 51 -7.98 -3.48 -2.03
CA ILE A 51 -7.43 -3.88 -0.74
C ILE A 51 -6.17 -4.69 -1.00
N ASP A 52 -5.05 -4.26 -0.42
CA ASP A 52 -3.80 -5.02 -0.43
C ASP A 52 -3.61 -5.72 0.92
N ALA A 53 -3.19 -6.99 0.92
CA ALA A 53 -2.97 -7.77 2.12
C ALA A 53 -1.82 -8.76 2.00
N ASN A 54 -1.38 -9.27 3.16
CA ASN A 54 -0.47 -10.40 3.28
C ASN A 54 -1.11 -11.49 4.14
N TRP A 55 -0.88 -12.73 3.77
CA TRP A 55 -1.05 -13.83 4.69
C TRP A 55 0.05 -13.79 5.76
N ASN A 56 -0.33 -13.75 7.02
CA ASN A 56 0.61 -13.54 8.12
C ASN A 56 0.73 -14.77 9.02
N SER A 57 0.93 -15.93 8.39
CA SER A 57 1.20 -17.21 9.08
C SER A 57 2.22 -18.03 8.28
N VAL A 58 2.80 -19.04 8.92
CA VAL A 58 3.87 -19.86 8.35
C VAL A 58 3.36 -20.75 7.20
N GLU A 59 2.15 -21.29 7.34
CA GLU A 59 1.55 -22.15 6.32
C GLU A 59 0.62 -21.34 5.41
N PRO A 60 0.98 -21.15 4.13
CA PRO A 60 0.09 -20.52 3.19
C PRO A 60 -1.08 -21.45 2.84
N PRO A 61 -2.33 -20.94 2.88
CA PRO A 61 -3.49 -21.72 2.49
C PRO A 61 -3.56 -21.90 0.97
N THR A 62 -4.34 -22.86 0.52
CA THR A 62 -4.71 -22.93 -0.90
C THR A 62 -5.65 -21.77 -1.27
N ALA A 63 -5.78 -21.49 -2.56
CA ALA A 63 -6.69 -20.45 -3.03
C ALA A 63 -8.15 -20.72 -2.65
N GLU A 64 -8.56 -21.98 -2.69
CA GLU A 64 -9.90 -22.42 -2.30
C GLU A 64 -10.14 -22.22 -0.81
N GLN A 65 -9.16 -22.54 0.02
CA GLN A 65 -9.21 -22.30 1.47
C GLN A 65 -9.32 -20.80 1.76
N LEU A 66 -8.60 -19.95 1.02
CA LEU A 66 -8.69 -18.49 1.15
C LEU A 66 -10.09 -17.99 0.78
N VAL A 67 -10.62 -18.40 -0.38
CA VAL A 67 -12.00 -18.02 -0.79
C VAL A 67 -13.01 -18.44 0.28
N SER A 68 -12.95 -19.68 0.75
CA SER A 68 -13.86 -20.20 1.76
C SER A 68 -13.76 -19.43 3.09
N SER A 69 -12.53 -19.13 3.53
CA SER A 69 -12.29 -18.40 4.78
C SER A 69 -12.77 -16.96 4.70
N LEU A 70 -12.47 -16.26 3.60
CA LEU A 70 -12.93 -14.90 3.36
C LEU A 70 -14.45 -14.84 3.26
N GLN A 71 -15.07 -15.75 2.49
CA GLN A 71 -16.52 -15.81 2.37
C GLN A 71 -17.19 -16.04 3.73
N SER A 72 -16.67 -16.99 4.51
CA SER A 72 -17.21 -17.29 5.86
C SER A 72 -17.09 -16.10 6.81
N ALA A 73 -16.03 -15.30 6.70
CA ALA A 73 -15.85 -14.10 7.50
C ALA A 73 -16.91 -13.04 7.16
N LEU A 74 -17.17 -12.82 5.88
CA LEU A 74 -18.18 -11.87 5.41
C LEU A 74 -19.59 -12.30 5.77
N ASP A 75 -19.91 -13.59 5.60
CA ASP A 75 -21.23 -14.17 5.94
C ASP A 75 -21.53 -14.03 7.43
N ARG A 76 -20.57 -14.34 8.30
CA ARG A 76 -20.71 -14.16 9.76
C ARG A 76 -20.93 -12.71 10.16
N SER A 77 -20.40 -11.77 9.42
CA SER A 77 -20.54 -10.34 9.65
C SER A 77 -21.78 -9.74 8.97
N GLY A 78 -22.60 -10.56 8.30
CA GLY A 78 -23.79 -10.10 7.60
C GLY A 78 -23.51 -9.23 6.37
N ILE A 79 -22.30 -9.31 5.80
CA ILE A 79 -21.91 -8.53 4.63
C ILE A 79 -22.29 -9.30 3.37
N ALA A 80 -23.24 -8.75 2.60
CA ALA A 80 -23.76 -9.36 1.38
C ALA A 80 -22.80 -9.20 0.17
N ILE A 81 -21.60 -9.77 0.30
CA ILE A 81 -20.56 -9.77 -0.73
C ILE A 81 -20.15 -11.21 -1.01
N ASP A 82 -20.01 -11.55 -2.29
CA ASP A 82 -19.44 -12.81 -2.76
C ASP A 82 -17.96 -12.62 -3.11
N VAL A 83 -17.13 -13.56 -2.64
CA VAL A 83 -15.70 -13.62 -2.90
C VAL A 83 -15.43 -14.54 -4.09
N LYS A 84 -14.79 -14.04 -5.13
CA LYS A 84 -14.40 -14.81 -6.31
C LYS A 84 -12.89 -14.73 -6.52
N LEU A 85 -12.22 -15.88 -6.58
CA LEU A 85 -10.84 -15.92 -7.07
C LEU A 85 -10.84 -15.58 -8.56
N TYR A 86 -10.06 -14.57 -8.98
CA TYR A 86 -9.98 -14.19 -10.38
C TYR A 86 -8.57 -14.31 -10.97
N ARG A 87 -7.54 -14.40 -10.14
CA ARG A 87 -6.17 -14.60 -10.59
C ARG A 87 -5.28 -15.23 -9.53
N MET A 88 -4.27 -15.95 -10.00
CA MET A 88 -3.14 -16.44 -9.21
C MET A 88 -1.84 -16.08 -9.92
N PHE A 89 -0.81 -15.74 -9.17
CA PHE A 89 0.49 -15.35 -9.68
C PHE A 89 1.62 -16.14 -9.04
N GLY A 90 2.71 -16.31 -9.79
CA GLY A 90 3.98 -16.76 -9.26
C GLY A 90 3.89 -18.05 -8.47
N GLU A 91 3.33 -19.12 -9.06
CA GLU A 91 3.23 -20.44 -8.42
C GLU A 91 2.51 -20.40 -7.06
N GLY A 92 1.45 -19.61 -6.95
CA GLY A 92 0.67 -19.46 -5.72
C GLY A 92 1.23 -18.45 -4.71
N ARG A 93 2.19 -17.62 -5.10
CA ARG A 93 2.78 -16.59 -4.22
C ARG A 93 1.89 -15.37 -4.00
N SER A 94 0.91 -15.15 -4.85
CA SER A 94 -0.13 -14.15 -4.63
C SER A 94 -1.44 -14.56 -5.29
N ALA A 95 -2.56 -14.12 -4.70
CA ALA A 95 -3.90 -14.38 -5.17
C ALA A 95 -4.68 -13.06 -5.27
N GLY A 96 -5.49 -12.91 -6.30
CA GLY A 96 -6.41 -11.80 -6.46
C GLY A 96 -7.86 -12.26 -6.33
N PHE A 97 -8.62 -11.57 -5.48
CA PHE A 97 -10.03 -11.82 -5.23
C PHE A 97 -10.86 -10.64 -5.73
N MET A 98 -11.96 -10.93 -6.41
CA MET A 98 -12.98 -9.96 -6.77
C MET A 98 -14.12 -10.03 -5.75
N MET A 99 -14.42 -8.91 -5.14
CA MET A 99 -15.55 -8.72 -4.25
C MET A 99 -16.75 -8.27 -5.09
N LYS A 100 -17.83 -9.07 -5.07
CA LYS A 100 -19.05 -8.80 -5.85
C LYS A 100 -20.25 -8.60 -4.94
N ASP A 101 -21.07 -7.65 -5.28
CA ASP A 101 -22.37 -7.48 -4.61
C ASP A 101 -23.22 -8.73 -4.83
N ARG A 102 -23.69 -9.36 -3.74
CA ARG A 102 -24.42 -10.63 -3.79
C ARG A 102 -25.78 -10.52 -4.46
N LEU A 103 -26.42 -9.36 -4.37
CA LEU A 103 -27.76 -9.16 -4.92
C LEU A 103 -27.73 -8.85 -6.42
N THR A 104 -26.78 -8.02 -6.82
CA THR A 104 -26.71 -7.53 -8.21
C THR A 104 -25.67 -8.26 -9.06
N GLY A 105 -24.72 -8.95 -8.43
CA GLY A 105 -23.56 -9.55 -9.10
C GLY A 105 -22.52 -8.52 -9.56
N ALA A 106 -22.71 -7.24 -9.29
CA ALA A 106 -21.80 -6.17 -9.70
C ALA A 106 -20.44 -6.31 -9.01
N GLU A 107 -19.35 -6.04 -9.76
CA GLU A 107 -18.01 -5.96 -9.20
C GLU A 107 -17.86 -4.69 -8.39
N LEU A 108 -17.43 -4.82 -7.14
CA LEU A 108 -17.28 -3.72 -6.19
C LEU A 108 -15.83 -3.23 -6.13
N PHE A 109 -14.91 -4.13 -5.79
CA PHE A 109 -13.48 -3.87 -5.68
C PHE A 109 -12.70 -5.18 -5.66
N SER A 110 -11.39 -5.09 -5.86
CA SER A 110 -10.49 -6.24 -5.75
C SER A 110 -9.74 -6.26 -4.42
N MET A 111 -9.30 -7.46 -4.03
CA MET A 111 -8.37 -7.67 -2.93
C MET A 111 -7.19 -8.50 -3.44
N ASP A 112 -5.98 -7.95 -3.32
CA ASP A 112 -4.74 -8.64 -3.66
C ASP A 112 -4.05 -9.12 -2.40
N MET A 113 -3.65 -10.40 -2.37
CA MET A 113 -3.03 -11.03 -1.22
C MET A 113 -1.72 -11.72 -1.59
N ASP A 114 -0.63 -11.34 -0.91
CA ASP A 114 0.62 -12.09 -0.94
C ASP A 114 0.58 -13.20 0.11
N VAL A 115 0.71 -14.46 -0.32
CA VAL A 115 0.58 -15.62 0.58
C VAL A 115 1.91 -16.13 1.12
N ASN A 116 3.04 -15.77 0.53
CA ASN A 116 4.37 -16.26 0.92
C ASN A 116 5.29 -15.17 1.48
N ARG A 117 4.73 -14.08 1.99
CA ARG A 117 5.51 -12.98 2.56
C ARG A 117 4.87 -12.51 3.86
N PRO A 118 5.07 -13.22 4.98
CA PRO A 118 4.60 -12.75 6.27
C PRO A 118 5.20 -11.39 6.58
N VAL A 119 4.42 -10.58 7.28
CA VAL A 119 4.82 -9.24 7.71
C VAL A 119 5.56 -9.35 9.03
N SER A 120 6.70 -8.69 9.14
CA SER A 120 7.52 -8.72 10.36
C SER A 120 6.95 -7.84 11.47
N GLU A 121 6.25 -6.75 11.12
CA GLU A 121 5.72 -5.82 12.10
C GLU A 121 4.31 -5.34 11.72
N THR A 122 3.37 -5.50 12.66
CA THR A 122 1.96 -5.15 12.46
C THR A 122 1.47 -4.19 13.55
N GLN A 123 0.45 -3.39 13.21
CA GLN A 123 -0.23 -2.48 14.11
C GLN A 123 -1.75 -2.61 13.96
N LEU A 124 -2.49 -2.33 15.04
CA LEU A 124 -3.94 -2.14 14.97
C LEU A 124 -4.23 -0.70 14.59
N TYR A 125 -5.15 -0.53 13.66
CA TYR A 125 -5.65 0.76 13.20
C TYR A 125 -7.13 0.86 13.45
N GLU A 126 -7.59 2.10 13.66
CA GLU A 126 -9.00 2.43 13.71
C GLU A 126 -9.31 3.57 12.73
N ILE A 127 -10.36 3.41 11.93
CA ILE A 127 -10.88 4.48 11.08
C ILE A 127 -12.41 4.37 11.00
N ALA A 128 -13.10 5.47 11.28
CA ALA A 128 -14.58 5.51 11.30
C ALA A 128 -15.21 4.43 12.21
N GLY A 129 -14.60 4.10 13.35
CA GLY A 129 -15.05 3.05 14.28
C GLY A 129 -14.81 1.62 13.79
N LEU A 130 -14.01 1.43 12.75
CA LEU A 130 -13.70 0.14 12.14
C LEU A 130 -12.23 -0.22 12.42
N ASN A 131 -12.01 -1.30 13.18
CA ASN A 131 -10.69 -1.76 13.58
C ASN A 131 -10.18 -2.85 12.62
N PHE A 132 -8.88 -2.84 12.33
CA PHE A 132 -8.22 -3.87 11.54
C PHE A 132 -6.72 -3.91 11.84
N ARG A 133 -6.06 -5.02 11.46
CA ARG A 133 -4.61 -5.18 11.57
C ARG A 133 -3.94 -4.84 10.26
N GLY A 134 -2.99 -3.90 10.28
CA GLY A 134 -2.19 -3.52 9.11
C GLY A 134 -0.69 -3.55 9.38
N VAL A 135 0.09 -3.34 8.34
CA VAL A 135 1.55 -3.16 8.46
C VAL A 135 1.88 -1.93 9.29
N SER A 136 2.99 -1.95 10.05
CA SER A 136 3.45 -0.77 10.78
C SER A 136 3.83 0.39 9.86
N PRO A 137 3.87 1.64 10.37
CA PRO A 137 4.35 2.78 9.59
C PRO A 137 5.75 2.57 9.03
N ILE A 138 6.66 1.95 9.79
CA ILE A 138 8.03 1.66 9.37
C ILE A 138 8.05 0.66 8.21
N GLN A 139 7.29 -0.43 8.31
CA GLN A 139 7.15 -1.39 7.22
C GLN A 139 6.58 -0.73 5.96
N MET A 140 5.59 0.13 6.11
CA MET A 140 4.99 0.87 5.00
C MET A 140 6.01 1.81 4.33
N ILE A 141 6.79 2.56 5.10
CA ILE A 141 7.85 3.44 4.58
C ILE A 141 8.89 2.60 3.83
N ALA A 142 9.35 1.50 4.42
CA ALA A 142 10.34 0.60 3.82
C ALA A 142 9.86 0.04 2.48
N ASP A 143 8.60 -0.43 2.40
CA ASP A 143 7.99 -0.95 1.19
C ASP A 143 7.95 0.08 0.06
N LYS A 144 7.54 1.32 0.39
CA LYS A 144 7.42 2.39 -0.59
C LYS A 144 8.78 2.92 -1.03
N VAL A 145 9.74 3.01 -0.12
CA VAL A 145 11.12 3.41 -0.44
C VAL A 145 11.77 2.37 -1.36
N SER A 146 11.60 1.07 -1.07
CA SER A 146 12.06 0.00 -1.95
C SER A 146 11.43 0.11 -3.35
N ALA A 147 10.12 0.35 -3.44
CA ALA A 147 9.43 0.54 -4.72
C ALA A 147 9.94 1.74 -5.51
N VAL A 148 10.25 2.86 -4.84
CA VAL A 148 10.77 4.09 -5.47
C VAL A 148 12.25 3.97 -5.83
N SER A 149 13.00 3.09 -5.17
CA SER A 149 14.42 2.86 -5.50
C SER A 149 14.63 2.20 -6.86
N THR A 150 13.59 1.57 -7.43
CA THR A 150 13.69 0.79 -8.67
C THR A 150 13.93 1.67 -9.91
N GLU A 151 14.56 1.09 -10.93
CA GLU A 151 14.79 1.79 -12.20
C GLU A 151 13.47 2.23 -12.87
N LYS A 152 12.42 1.41 -12.77
CA LYS A 152 11.12 1.66 -13.40
C LYS A 152 10.14 2.40 -12.46
N VAL A 153 10.62 3.34 -11.66
CA VAL A 153 9.82 4.12 -10.70
C VAL A 153 8.62 4.84 -11.35
N PHE A 154 8.66 5.15 -12.64
CA PHE A 154 7.53 5.70 -13.38
C PHE A 154 6.28 4.78 -13.40
N ARG A 155 6.44 3.50 -13.09
CA ARG A 155 5.33 2.55 -12.85
C ARG A 155 4.86 2.53 -11.39
N ARG A 156 5.57 3.27 -10.52
CA ARG A 156 5.36 3.31 -9.08
C ARG A 156 4.95 4.70 -8.59
N ILE A 157 4.24 5.46 -9.44
CA ILE A 157 3.81 6.84 -9.13
C ILE A 157 2.99 6.89 -7.85
N LYS A 158 2.14 5.89 -7.61
CA LYS A 158 1.36 5.80 -6.38
C LYS A 158 2.25 5.80 -5.13
N ASP A 159 3.40 5.11 -5.19
CA ASP A 159 4.32 5.03 -4.05
C ASP A 159 5.09 6.35 -3.83
N VAL A 160 5.39 7.08 -4.90
CA VAL A 160 5.98 8.43 -4.82
C VAL A 160 5.00 9.42 -4.15
N ILE A 161 3.72 9.38 -4.55
CA ILE A 161 2.68 10.22 -3.95
C ILE A 161 2.45 9.83 -2.47
N ASP A 162 2.43 8.54 -2.18
CA ASP A 162 2.24 8.05 -0.82
C ASP A 162 3.39 8.50 0.10
N LEU A 163 4.66 8.44 -0.38
CA LEU A 163 5.81 8.98 0.36
C LEU A 163 5.72 10.49 0.58
N TYR A 164 5.13 11.24 -0.34
CA TYR A 164 4.89 12.67 -0.16
C TYR A 164 3.95 12.93 1.03
N TYR A 165 2.85 12.19 1.15
CA TYR A 165 1.93 12.32 2.28
C TYR A 165 2.58 11.86 3.60
N ILE A 166 3.30 10.73 3.57
CA ILE A 166 4.05 10.22 4.73
C ILE A 166 5.06 11.26 5.22
N ALA A 167 5.78 11.91 4.32
CA ALA A 167 6.80 12.91 4.65
C ALA A 167 6.25 14.17 5.32
N LYS A 168 4.93 14.44 5.20
CA LYS A 168 4.27 15.55 5.90
C LYS A 168 3.99 15.24 7.37
N VAL A 169 3.98 13.96 7.76
CA VAL A 169 3.52 13.51 9.07
C VAL A 169 4.66 12.86 9.86
N PHE A 170 5.46 12.03 9.22
CA PHE A 170 6.49 11.23 9.87
C PHE A 170 7.89 11.68 9.47
N PRO A 171 8.83 11.78 10.42
CA PRO A 171 10.24 11.90 10.10
C PRO A 171 10.72 10.62 9.39
N PHE A 172 11.83 10.70 8.64
CA PHE A 172 12.40 9.53 8.00
C PHE A 172 13.20 8.68 8.99
N PRO A 173 12.73 7.50 9.41
CA PRO A 173 13.38 6.65 10.39
C PRO A 173 14.42 5.75 9.70
N LYS A 174 15.57 6.32 9.32
CA LYS A 174 16.58 5.68 8.47
C LYS A 174 17.05 4.33 8.99
N ALA A 175 17.40 4.25 10.27
CA ALA A 175 17.96 3.02 10.85
C ALA A 175 16.93 1.90 10.84
N GLU A 176 15.71 2.20 11.24
CA GLU A 176 14.58 1.30 11.32
C GLU A 176 14.14 0.84 9.92
N VAL A 177 14.10 1.74 8.94
CA VAL A 177 13.79 1.40 7.54
C VAL A 177 14.82 0.47 6.95
N ILE A 178 16.13 0.72 7.18
CA ILE A 178 17.19 -0.16 6.69
C ILE A 178 17.12 -1.54 7.36
N GLN A 179 16.85 -1.60 8.67
CA GLN A 179 16.68 -2.86 9.37
C GLN A 179 15.46 -3.61 8.85
N MET A 180 14.31 -2.94 8.69
CA MET A 180 13.08 -3.51 8.16
C MET A 180 13.26 -4.10 6.74
N LEU A 181 14.03 -3.42 5.88
CA LEU A 181 14.34 -3.94 4.55
C LEU A 181 15.16 -5.23 4.62
N LYS A 182 16.15 -5.32 5.51
CA LYS A 182 16.94 -6.54 5.73
C LYS A 182 16.07 -7.68 6.25
N ASP A 183 15.25 -7.42 7.27
CA ASP A 183 14.40 -8.43 7.91
C ASP A 183 13.33 -8.98 6.93
N SER A 184 12.86 -8.15 6.01
CA SER A 184 11.92 -8.55 4.95
C SER A 184 12.59 -9.11 3.69
N GLY A 185 13.93 -9.32 3.69
CA GLY A 185 14.70 -9.82 2.55
C GLY A 185 14.67 -8.90 1.33
N ARG A 186 14.46 -7.59 1.54
CA ARG A 186 14.42 -6.58 0.48
C ARG A 186 15.72 -5.80 0.41
N SER A 187 16.06 -5.33 -0.78
CA SER A 187 17.18 -4.44 -1.03
C SER A 187 16.69 -3.12 -1.61
N LEU A 188 17.51 -2.10 -1.48
CA LEU A 188 17.35 -0.86 -2.23
C LEU A 188 18.13 -0.93 -3.52
N ASP A 189 17.50 -0.56 -4.62
CA ASP A 189 18.20 -0.25 -5.87
C ASP A 189 18.89 1.12 -5.77
N ARG A 190 19.52 1.55 -6.87
CA ARG A 190 20.32 2.79 -6.91
C ARG A 190 19.51 4.09 -7.01
N PHE A 191 18.18 4.03 -7.02
CA PHE A 191 17.32 5.20 -7.27
C PHE A 191 17.56 5.89 -8.64
N ASP A 192 18.20 5.19 -9.59
CA ASP A 192 18.55 5.78 -10.89
C ASP A 192 17.31 6.28 -11.64
N GLY A 193 16.22 5.53 -11.60
CA GLY A 193 14.96 5.97 -12.17
C GLY A 193 14.43 7.26 -11.54
N PHE A 194 14.49 7.37 -10.21
CA PHE A 194 14.03 8.54 -9.48
C PHE A 194 14.96 9.75 -9.68
N MET A 195 16.28 9.53 -9.66
CA MET A 195 17.28 10.62 -9.69
C MET A 195 17.62 11.12 -11.10
N LYS A 196 17.64 10.21 -12.10
CA LYS A 196 18.15 10.51 -13.45
C LYS A 196 17.05 10.61 -14.51
N ARG A 197 15.84 10.09 -14.24
CA ARG A 197 14.72 10.03 -15.20
C ARG A 197 13.53 10.89 -14.77
N SER A 198 13.80 12.08 -14.23
CA SER A 198 12.77 12.98 -13.69
C SER A 198 11.74 13.43 -14.74
N THR A 199 12.11 13.58 -16.00
CA THR A 199 11.18 13.91 -17.09
C THR A 199 10.16 12.81 -17.34
N GLU A 200 10.60 11.55 -17.38
CA GLU A 200 9.70 10.41 -17.54
C GLU A 200 8.80 10.23 -16.32
N LEU A 201 9.36 10.45 -15.14
CA LEU A 201 8.61 10.41 -13.89
C LEU A 201 7.54 11.51 -13.87
N LYS A 202 7.87 12.73 -14.29
CA LYS A 202 6.92 13.84 -14.41
C LYS A 202 5.78 13.50 -15.38
N HIS A 203 6.12 12.98 -16.56
CA HIS A 203 5.12 12.58 -17.54
C HIS A 203 4.17 11.48 -17.02
N ALA A 204 4.72 10.47 -16.33
CA ALA A 204 3.92 9.43 -15.70
C ALA A 204 3.05 9.99 -14.57
N TYR A 205 3.60 10.94 -13.78
CA TYR A 205 2.87 11.64 -12.74
C TYR A 205 1.69 12.43 -13.30
N GLU A 206 1.89 13.20 -14.36
CA GLU A 206 0.84 14.01 -14.99
C GLU A 206 -0.34 13.16 -15.46
N LYS A 207 -0.07 11.96 -15.99
CA LYS A 207 -1.10 11.00 -16.41
C LYS A 207 -1.79 10.28 -15.26
N PHE A 208 -1.18 10.21 -14.09
CA PHE A 208 -1.73 9.50 -12.94
C PHE A 208 -2.92 10.27 -12.35
N ARG A 209 -4.03 9.58 -12.09
CA ARG A 209 -5.22 10.14 -11.45
C ARG A 209 -5.25 9.79 -9.96
N VAL A 210 -5.46 10.77 -9.11
CA VAL A 210 -5.54 10.60 -7.65
C VAL A 210 -6.96 10.26 -7.17
N GLY A 211 -7.94 10.33 -8.06
CA GLY A 211 -9.36 10.11 -7.80
C GLY A 211 -10.15 11.41 -7.73
N ASP A 212 -11.46 11.29 -7.86
CA ASP A 212 -12.36 12.44 -7.88
C ASP A 212 -12.41 13.16 -6.52
N GLY A 213 -12.45 14.47 -6.56
CA GLY A 213 -12.50 15.32 -5.36
C GLY A 213 -11.20 15.40 -4.56
N VAL A 214 -10.08 14.92 -5.11
CA VAL A 214 -8.76 15.04 -4.49
C VAL A 214 -7.89 15.97 -5.31
N ASP A 215 -7.35 17.00 -4.67
CA ASP A 215 -6.39 17.91 -5.28
C ASP A 215 -5.04 17.21 -5.42
N LYS A 216 -4.57 17.13 -6.67
CA LYS A 216 -3.27 16.51 -6.97
C LYS A 216 -2.17 17.54 -6.78
N PRO A 217 -1.22 17.32 -5.85
CA PRO A 217 -0.12 18.28 -5.64
C PRO A 217 0.71 18.46 -6.93
N PRO A 218 1.36 19.63 -7.14
CA PRO A 218 2.27 19.80 -8.26
C PRO A 218 3.45 18.81 -8.23
N PHE A 219 3.85 18.27 -9.38
CA PHE A 219 4.95 17.29 -9.46
C PHE A 219 6.23 17.80 -8.80
N ASP A 220 6.61 19.04 -9.07
CA ASP A 220 7.88 19.61 -8.58
C ASP A 220 7.91 19.70 -7.03
N GLU A 221 6.74 19.93 -6.42
CA GLU A 221 6.59 19.88 -4.97
C GLU A 221 6.76 18.45 -4.45
N VAL A 222 6.01 17.50 -5.01
CA VAL A 222 6.07 16.08 -4.63
C VAL A 222 7.49 15.55 -4.75
N TYR A 223 8.13 15.78 -5.89
CA TYR A 223 9.50 15.34 -6.15
C TYR A 223 10.49 15.91 -5.15
N ARG A 224 10.43 17.23 -4.89
CA ARG A 224 11.29 17.92 -3.94
C ARG A 224 11.12 17.40 -2.51
N VAL A 225 9.86 17.21 -2.06
CA VAL A 225 9.55 16.70 -0.71
C VAL A 225 10.06 15.28 -0.55
N VAL A 226 9.73 14.38 -1.49
CA VAL A 226 10.17 12.98 -1.43
C VAL A 226 11.70 12.88 -1.47
N LYS A 227 12.37 13.62 -2.38
CA LYS A 227 13.83 13.63 -2.46
C LYS A 227 14.48 14.08 -1.14
N ARG A 228 13.92 15.12 -0.50
CA ARG A 228 14.39 15.58 0.82
C ARG A 228 14.15 14.53 1.90
N TYR A 229 12.99 13.87 1.88
CA TYR A 229 12.60 12.88 2.85
C TYR A 229 13.55 11.68 2.89
N ILE A 230 13.91 11.16 1.73
CA ILE A 230 14.81 9.99 1.61
C ILE A 230 16.28 10.34 1.39
N LYS A 231 16.69 11.62 1.57
CA LYS A 231 18.04 12.13 1.23
C LYS A 231 19.18 11.30 1.82
N ASP A 232 18.97 10.76 3.04
CA ASP A 232 20.02 10.06 3.78
C ASP A 232 20.31 8.63 3.29
N ILE A 233 19.46 8.13 2.38
CA ILE A 233 19.62 6.82 1.72
C ILE A 233 19.87 6.94 0.21
N LEU A 234 19.76 8.15 -0.35
CA LEU A 234 20.11 8.39 -1.74
C LEU A 234 21.61 8.23 -1.97
N PRO A 235 22.05 7.72 -3.13
CA PRO A 235 23.45 7.69 -3.49
C PRO A 235 24.05 9.11 -3.42
N LYS A 236 25.16 9.27 -2.73
CA LYS A 236 25.90 10.53 -2.77
C LYS A 236 26.36 10.76 -4.19
N CYS A 237 25.95 11.87 -4.82
CA CYS A 237 26.51 12.31 -6.10
C CYS A 237 28.03 12.41 -5.93
N ARG A 238 28.80 11.52 -6.54
CA ARG A 238 30.24 11.73 -6.68
C ARG A 238 30.40 12.90 -7.64
N THR A 239 30.84 14.04 -7.13
CA THR A 239 31.28 15.20 -7.89
C THR A 239 32.58 14.84 -8.67
N ARG A 240 32.45 13.97 -9.68
CA ARG A 240 33.61 13.57 -10.52
C ARG A 240 33.31 13.51 -12.02
N ASP A 241 32.17 14.04 -12.47
CA ASP A 241 31.84 14.06 -13.91
C ASP A 241 31.59 15.50 -14.45
N LEU A 242 32.31 16.48 -13.90
CA LEU A 242 32.31 17.86 -14.44
C LEU A 242 33.74 18.34 -14.69
N GLU A 243 34.62 17.46 -15.17
CA GLU A 243 35.87 17.86 -15.78
C GLU A 243 36.11 16.95 -16.99
N LEU A 244 35.54 17.34 -18.13
CA LEU A 244 36.08 17.14 -19.49
C LEU A 244 35.32 18.04 -20.45
#